data_75bce7fa982c17c9503289a6b4346267
#
_entry.id   75bce7fa982c17c9503289a6b4346267
#
_cell.length_a   1.000
_cell.length_b   1.000
_cell.length_c   1.000
_cell.angle_alpha   90.00
_cell.angle_beta   90.00
_cell.angle_gamma   90.00
#
_symmetry.space_group_name_H-M   'P 1'
#
loop_
_entity.id
_entity.type
_entity.pdbx_description
1 polymer ?
#
loop_
_entity_poly.entity_id
_entity_poly.type
_entity_poly.pdbx_seq_one_letter_code
_entity_poly.pdbx_strand_id
1 'polypeptide(L)'
;MRKIITTTFVTLDGVMQAPGGPEEDTSNGFKYGGWSANYWDKTMGDIMTGFMNIPFELLLGRRTYDIFAAYWPHTAQDSTVAKPFNATKNM
;
A
#
# COMPACT_ATOMS: atom_id res chain seq x y z
N MET A 1 15.95 13.53 -15.11
CA MET A 1 14.58 13.14 -15.50
C MET A 1 13.96 12.32 -14.38
N ARG A 2 12.73 12.64 -14.01
CA ARG A 2 12.02 11.87 -12.99
C ARG A 2 11.55 10.54 -13.58
N LYS A 3 11.56 9.51 -12.76
CA LYS A 3 11.13 8.17 -13.16
C LYS A 3 9.78 7.85 -12.55
N ILE A 4 9.00 7.04 -13.26
CA ILE A 4 7.77 6.46 -12.74
C ILE A 4 8.10 5.03 -12.31
N ILE A 5 7.83 4.72 -11.04
CA ILE A 5 8.04 3.40 -10.49
C ILE A 5 6.69 2.85 -10.04
N THR A 6 6.37 1.65 -10.50
CA THR A 6 5.12 0.97 -10.13
C THR A 6 5.42 -0.14 -9.15
N THR A 7 4.65 -0.18 -8.05
CA THR A 7 4.75 -1.23 -7.05
C THR A 7 3.36 -1.85 -6.85
N THR A 8 3.26 -3.15 -6.94
CA THR A 8 1.99 -3.86 -6.83
C THR A 8 2.17 -5.15 -6.05
N PHE A 9 1.28 -5.40 -5.08
CA PHE A 9 1.18 -6.71 -4.46
C PHE A 9 0.30 -7.59 -5.31
N VAL A 10 0.76 -8.80 -5.59
CA VAL A 10 0.05 -9.73 -6.47
C VAL A 10 0.26 -11.16 -5.98
N THR A 11 -0.79 -11.97 -6.06
CA THR A 11 -0.68 -13.41 -5.76
C THR A 11 -0.01 -14.14 -6.92
N LEU A 12 0.38 -15.40 -6.69
CA LEU A 12 1.00 -16.21 -7.74
C LEU A 12 0.07 -16.44 -8.93
N ASP A 13 -1.23 -16.46 -8.71
CA ASP A 13 -2.23 -16.59 -9.76
C ASP A 13 -2.75 -15.26 -10.30
N GLY A 14 -2.10 -14.16 -9.96
CA GLY A 14 -2.34 -12.87 -10.60
C GLY A 14 -3.39 -11.98 -9.96
N VAL A 15 -3.83 -12.26 -8.73
CA VAL A 15 -4.82 -11.43 -8.04
C VAL A 15 -4.14 -10.23 -7.38
N MET A 16 -4.63 -9.03 -7.67
CA MET A 16 -4.15 -7.78 -7.07
C MET A 16 -5.15 -7.17 -6.09
N GLN A 17 -6.39 -7.62 -6.10
CA GLN A 17 -7.48 -6.96 -5.38
C GLN A 17 -7.32 -7.09 -3.86
N ALA A 18 -7.51 -5.98 -3.16
CA ALA A 18 -7.63 -5.90 -1.70
C ALA A 18 -6.55 -6.64 -0.91
N PRO A 19 -5.25 -6.38 -1.17
CA PRO A 19 -4.21 -7.12 -0.46
C PRO A 19 -4.12 -6.76 1.03
N GLY A 20 -4.46 -5.54 1.42
CA GLY A 20 -4.15 -5.01 2.75
C GLY A 20 -5.18 -5.28 3.83
N GLY A 21 -6.47 -5.30 3.51
CA GLY A 21 -7.52 -5.49 4.51
C GLY A 21 -8.73 -6.21 3.97
N PRO A 22 -9.50 -6.88 4.87
CA PRO A 22 -10.66 -7.70 4.45
C PRO A 22 -11.74 -6.89 3.75
N GLU A 23 -11.89 -5.61 4.11
CA GLU A 23 -12.92 -4.74 3.58
C GLU A 23 -12.37 -3.71 2.59
N GLU A 24 -11.12 -3.85 2.18
CA GLU A 24 -10.43 -2.85 1.35
C GLU A 24 -11.11 -2.67 -0.01
N ASP A 25 -11.46 -3.77 -0.67
CA ASP A 25 -12.17 -3.75 -1.94
C ASP A 25 -12.95 -5.06 -2.10
N THR A 26 -14.25 -4.98 -1.88
CA THR A 26 -15.15 -6.13 -1.99
C THR A 26 -15.87 -6.18 -3.33
N SER A 27 -15.44 -5.40 -4.32
CA SER A 27 -16.05 -5.37 -5.65
C SER A 27 -16.15 -6.78 -6.25
N ASN A 28 -17.22 -7.03 -6.97
CA ASN A 28 -17.48 -8.31 -7.64
C ASN A 28 -17.58 -9.49 -6.67
N GLY A 29 -17.92 -9.22 -5.39
CA GLY A 29 -18.07 -10.27 -4.39
C GLY A 29 -16.77 -10.90 -3.90
N PHE A 30 -15.65 -10.20 -4.03
CA PHE A 30 -14.35 -10.71 -3.57
C PHE A 30 -14.34 -10.92 -2.06
N LYS A 31 -14.02 -12.14 -1.63
CA LYS A 31 -14.10 -12.57 -0.23
C LYS A 31 -12.75 -12.74 0.44
N TYR A 32 -11.64 -12.54 -0.27
CA TYR A 32 -10.30 -12.87 0.22
C TYR A 32 -9.47 -11.64 0.56
N GLY A 33 -10.11 -10.51 0.84
CA GLY A 33 -9.42 -9.29 1.21
C GLY A 33 -8.48 -9.47 2.40
N GLY A 34 -7.39 -8.74 2.41
CA GLY A 34 -6.38 -8.84 3.47
C GLY A 34 -5.46 -10.03 3.32
N TRP A 35 -5.41 -10.63 2.16
CA TRP A 35 -4.63 -11.87 1.96
C TRP A 35 -3.13 -11.67 2.17
N SER A 36 -2.58 -10.49 2.00
CA SER A 36 -1.15 -10.28 2.17
C SER A 36 -0.72 -10.23 3.63
N ALA A 37 -1.64 -9.95 4.55
CA ALA A 37 -1.31 -9.76 5.97
C ALA A 37 -0.66 -11.00 6.60
N ASN A 38 -1.09 -12.19 6.20
CA ASN A 38 -0.57 -13.44 6.73
C ASN A 38 0.85 -13.78 6.25
N TYR A 39 1.32 -13.10 5.21
CA TYR A 39 2.62 -13.35 4.59
C TYR A 39 3.61 -12.23 4.88
N TRP A 40 3.19 -11.23 5.63
CA TRP A 40 4.06 -10.12 5.97
C TRP A 40 5.07 -10.55 7.04
N ASP A 41 6.35 -10.34 6.76
CA ASP A 41 7.43 -10.67 7.70
C ASP A 41 8.46 -9.53 7.76
N LYS A 42 9.50 -9.74 8.56
CA LYS A 42 10.55 -8.74 8.74
C LYS A 42 11.27 -8.42 7.42
N THR A 43 11.54 -9.42 6.60
CA THR A 43 12.22 -9.24 5.32
C THR A 43 11.39 -8.34 4.39
N MET A 44 10.11 -8.60 4.29
CA MET A 44 9.20 -7.81 3.48
C MET A 44 9.12 -6.37 4.00
N GLY A 45 9.02 -6.21 5.31
CA GLY A 45 9.03 -4.89 5.94
C GLY A 45 10.31 -4.11 5.66
N ASP A 46 11.47 -4.77 5.73
CA ASP A 46 12.76 -4.14 5.45
C ASP A 46 12.87 -3.69 3.99
N ILE A 47 12.39 -4.51 3.06
CA ILE A 47 12.39 -4.17 1.63
C ILE A 47 11.49 -2.97 1.37
N MET A 48 10.29 -2.94 1.92
CA MET A 48 9.36 -1.84 1.74
C MET A 48 9.91 -0.55 2.35
N THR A 49 10.52 -0.62 3.53
CA THR A 49 11.16 0.53 4.16
C THR A 49 12.29 1.07 3.28
N GLY A 50 13.07 0.19 2.67
CA GLY A 50 14.14 0.58 1.74
C GLY A 50 13.62 1.37 0.55
N PHE A 51 12.50 0.96 -0.04
CA PHE A 51 11.88 1.69 -1.14
C PHE A 51 11.41 3.08 -0.70
N MET A 52 10.98 3.24 0.53
CA MET A 52 10.40 4.49 1.04
C MET A 52 11.42 5.46 1.61
N ASN A 53 12.70 5.06 1.74
CA ASN A 53 13.75 5.95 2.25
C ASN A 53 14.23 6.98 1.22
N ILE A 54 13.86 6.80 -0.04
CA ILE A 54 14.17 7.77 -1.10
C ILE A 54 12.97 8.70 -1.25
N PRO A 55 13.20 10.04 -1.34
CA PRO A 55 12.07 10.96 -1.55
C PRO A 55 11.27 10.61 -2.80
N PHE A 56 9.95 10.62 -2.67
CA PHE A 56 9.05 10.28 -3.76
C PHE A 56 7.75 11.08 -3.67
N GLU A 57 6.99 11.05 -4.75
CA GLU A 57 5.61 11.55 -4.78
C GLU A 57 4.69 10.40 -5.17
N LEU A 58 3.49 10.40 -4.62
CA LEU A 58 2.52 9.35 -4.90
C LEU A 58 1.64 9.73 -6.09
N LEU A 59 1.56 8.83 -7.05
CA LEU A 59 0.60 8.92 -8.16
C LEU A 59 -0.39 7.78 -7.98
N LEU A 60 -1.61 8.12 -7.59
CA LEU A 60 -2.62 7.14 -7.21
C LEU A 60 -3.85 7.23 -8.10
N GLY A 61 -4.45 6.09 -8.41
CA GLY A 61 -5.80 6.07 -8.93
C GLY A 61 -6.80 6.52 -7.87
N ARG A 62 -8.00 6.90 -8.28
CA ARG A 62 -9.02 7.44 -7.37
C ARG A 62 -9.34 6.47 -6.24
N ARG A 63 -9.53 5.20 -6.56
CA ARG A 63 -9.91 4.19 -5.56
C ARG A 63 -8.79 3.98 -4.53
N THR A 64 -7.55 3.89 -4.98
CA THR A 64 -6.39 3.78 -4.09
C THR A 64 -6.23 5.04 -3.23
N TYR A 65 -6.45 6.20 -3.80
CA TYR A 65 -6.44 7.45 -3.05
C TYR A 65 -7.45 7.43 -1.91
N ASP A 66 -8.68 7.02 -2.19
CA ASP A 66 -9.73 6.98 -1.17
C ASP A 66 -9.37 6.00 -0.03
N ILE A 67 -8.80 4.85 -0.37
CA ILE A 67 -8.36 3.85 0.62
C ILE A 67 -7.23 4.43 1.48
N PHE A 68 -6.23 5.03 0.86
CA PHE A 68 -5.08 5.57 1.59
C PHE A 68 -5.48 6.77 2.46
N ALA A 69 -6.33 7.64 1.97
CA ALA A 69 -6.80 8.79 2.74
C ALA A 69 -7.59 8.38 3.99
N ALA A 70 -8.31 7.27 3.91
CA ALA A 70 -9.07 6.75 5.05
C ALA A 70 -8.20 6.04 6.08
N TYR A 71 -7.02 5.54 5.69
CA TYR A 71 -6.21 4.65 6.54
C TYR A 71 -4.97 5.34 7.11
N TRP A 72 -4.08 5.88 6.23
CA TRP A 72 -2.75 6.29 6.66
C TRP A 72 -2.72 7.46 7.65
N PRO A 73 -3.56 8.50 7.52
CA PRO A 73 -3.57 9.58 8.51
C PRO A 73 -4.01 9.14 9.92
N HIS A 74 -4.72 8.02 10.02
CA HIS A 74 -5.25 7.49 11.27
C HIS A 74 -4.38 6.37 11.85
N THR A 75 -3.30 6.01 11.17
CA THR A 75 -2.35 4.99 11.64
C THR A 75 -1.33 5.65 12.57
N ALA A 76 -0.71 4.86 13.47
CA ALA A 76 0.30 5.37 14.39
C ALA A 76 1.40 6.13 13.63
N GLN A 77 1.70 7.35 14.09
CA GLN A 77 2.65 8.23 13.40
C GLN A 77 4.09 7.70 13.43
N ASP A 78 4.40 6.82 14.37
CA ASP A 78 5.72 6.20 14.49
C ASP A 78 5.87 4.95 13.61
N SER A 79 4.82 4.56 12.89
CA SER A 79 4.92 3.45 11.94
C SER A 79 5.91 3.79 10.83
N THR A 80 6.83 2.87 10.54
CA THR A 80 7.83 3.07 9.49
C THR A 80 7.22 3.15 8.10
N VAL A 81 6.01 2.63 7.90
CA VAL A 81 5.29 2.70 6.63
C VAL A 81 4.40 3.93 6.55
N ALA A 82 3.63 4.23 7.61
CA ALA A 82 2.70 5.35 7.62
C ALA A 82 3.41 6.70 7.51
N LYS A 83 4.56 6.85 8.17
CA LYS A 83 5.27 8.12 8.22
C LYS A 83 5.67 8.64 6.83
N PRO A 84 6.31 7.84 5.95
CA PRO A 84 6.61 8.31 4.60
C PRO A 84 5.36 8.63 3.79
N PHE A 85 4.30 7.84 3.89
CA PHE A 85 3.06 8.09 3.16
C PHE A 85 2.40 9.39 3.59
N ASN A 86 2.39 9.68 4.89
CA ASN A 86 1.77 10.91 5.41
C ASN A 86 2.59 12.15 5.08
N ALA A 87 3.90 12.01 4.86
CA ALA A 87 4.80 13.12 4.57
C ALA A 87 4.88 13.45 3.09
N THR A 88 4.40 12.59 2.20
CA THR A 88 4.57 12.74 0.75
C THR A 88 3.37 13.44 0.12
N LYS A 89 3.60 14.04 -1.07
CA LYS A 89 2.53 14.67 -1.83
C LYS A 89 1.77 13.62 -2.64
N ASN A 90 0.47 13.83 -2.77
CA ASN A 90 -0.37 13.05 -3.69
C ASN A 90 -0.49 13.77 -5.02
N MET A 91 -0.39 13.01 -6.08
CA MET A 91 -0.55 13.54 -7.43
C MET A 91 -1.86 13.06 -8.04
#